data_bf58ce6dbdf67abc77b4816789976d9c
#
_entry.id   bf58ce6dbdf67abc77b4816789976d9c
#
_cell.length_a   1.000
_cell.length_b   1.000
_cell.length_c   1.000
_cell.angle_alpha   90.00
_cell.angle_beta   90.00
_cell.angle_gamma   90.00
#
_symmetry.space_group_name_H-M   'P 1'
#
loop_
_entity.id
_entity.type
_entity.pdbx_description
1 polymer ?
#
loop_
_entity_poly.entity_id
_entity_poly.type
_entity_poly.pdbx_seq_one_letter_code
_entity_poly.pdbx_strand_id
1 'polypeptide(L)'
;MTSKSSPLIFERSREGRYAYSLPISDIKTNSVESLLDDKFIRKNKAEFPEVAELDLVRHYTELSNKNFGVDNGFYPLGSCTMKYNPKINEKVARIPGFSESHPLQDEDQVQGSLEIIYSLQEELKEITGMDEVTLQPAAGAHGEWTALMIFKAYHENNGEGHRDEVIVPDSAHGTNPASASFAGFKSVTVKSNERGEVDIDDLKRVVNENTAAIMLTNPNTLGIFEKNIMEIREIVHNAGGLLYYDGANLNAIMDKVRPEDMGFDAVHLNLHKTFTGPHGGGGPGSGPVGVVKELASYLPKPMVIKDGDKFKYDNDIKNSIGRVKPFYGNFGIYLRAYTYIRTMGATGLKEVSEAAVLNANYIKARLSEHFEIPYKQYCKHEFVLSGVRQKEFGVRTLDMAKRLLDFGVHPPTIYFPLNVEEGMMIEPTETESKETLDYFIDTLISIAEEAKNDPDKVLEAPHTTVIDRLDEATAARKPILKFENLKKEK
;
A
#
# COMPACT_ATOMS: atom_id res chain seq x y z
N MET A 1 -9.05 31.21 13.95
CA MET A 1 -7.77 31.72 13.40
C MET A 1 -7.67 31.16 12.00
N THR A 2 -7.73 32.00 10.96
CA THR A 2 -7.51 31.57 9.58
C THR A 2 -6.06 31.07 9.50
N SER A 3 -5.89 29.76 9.29
CA SER A 3 -4.57 29.14 9.19
C SER A 3 -3.94 29.61 7.87
N LYS A 4 -2.95 30.47 7.96
CA LYS A 4 -2.18 30.90 6.77
C LYS A 4 -1.31 29.73 6.29
N SER A 5 -1.07 29.67 4.97
CA SER A 5 -0.09 28.74 4.40
C SER A 5 1.29 28.98 5.01
N SER A 6 2.03 27.90 5.29
CA SER A 6 3.40 28.01 5.79
C SER A 6 4.30 28.53 4.67
N PRO A 7 5.19 29.49 4.97
CA PRO A 7 6.21 29.91 4.01
C PRO A 7 7.08 28.73 3.61
N LEU A 8 7.57 28.72 2.37
CA LEU A 8 8.57 27.75 1.94
C LEU A 8 9.85 27.91 2.72
N ILE A 9 10.64 26.84 2.88
CA ILE A 9 11.93 26.88 3.56
C ILE A 9 12.88 27.93 2.94
N PHE A 10 12.81 28.11 1.63
CA PHE A 10 13.58 29.14 0.90
C PHE A 10 13.18 30.57 1.26
N GLU A 11 11.91 30.80 1.62
CA GLU A 11 11.42 32.10 2.07
C GLU A 11 11.85 32.41 3.50
N ARG A 12 12.22 31.40 4.30
CA ARG A 12 12.79 31.51 5.64
C ARG A 12 14.30 31.71 5.64
N SER A 13 14.98 31.55 4.51
CA SER A 13 16.43 31.66 4.37
C SER A 13 16.93 33.05 4.74
N ARG A 14 18.03 33.08 5.48
CA ARG A 14 18.79 34.33 5.82
C ARG A 14 20.27 33.99 5.73
N GLU A 15 21.02 34.81 5.03
CA GLU A 15 22.47 34.67 4.88
C GLU A 15 23.18 34.55 6.24
N GLY A 16 24.10 33.58 6.32
CA GLY A 16 24.89 33.33 7.53
C GLY A 16 24.18 32.47 8.60
N ARG A 17 22.96 31.99 8.38
CA ARG A 17 22.28 31.05 9.30
C ARG A 17 22.50 29.58 8.86
N TYR A 18 23.09 28.79 9.76
CA TYR A 18 23.39 27.40 9.51
C TYR A 18 22.78 26.51 10.58
N ALA A 19 22.16 25.39 10.15
CA ALA A 19 21.60 24.36 11.03
C ALA A 19 22.59 23.23 11.32
N TYR A 20 23.81 23.30 10.79
CA TYR A 20 24.82 22.27 10.94
C TYR A 20 26.20 22.86 11.16
N SER A 21 27.07 22.05 11.78
CA SER A 21 28.52 22.28 11.79
C SER A 21 29.17 20.95 11.36
N LEU A 22 30.08 21.04 10.38
CA LEU A 22 30.90 19.89 10.01
C LEU A 22 32.20 19.91 10.82
N PRO A 23 32.70 18.76 11.28
CA PRO A 23 34.00 18.68 11.89
C PRO A 23 35.09 19.11 10.90
N ILE A 24 36.10 19.79 11.40
CA ILE A 24 37.27 20.14 10.59
C ILE A 24 38.02 18.85 10.27
N SER A 25 38.34 18.65 8.98
CA SER A 25 39.16 17.49 8.59
C SER A 25 40.59 17.67 9.12
N ASP A 26 41.07 16.66 9.85
CA ASP A 26 42.47 16.53 10.31
C ASP A 26 43.38 15.89 9.25
N ILE A 27 42.79 15.44 8.13
CA ILE A 27 43.50 14.88 6.98
C ILE A 27 43.73 15.96 5.95
N LYS A 28 44.95 16.02 5.41
CA LYS A 28 45.28 16.93 4.32
C LYS A 28 44.44 16.57 3.08
N THR A 29 43.56 17.45 2.68
CA THR A 29 42.71 17.29 1.49
C THR A 29 43.31 18.05 0.31
N ASN A 30 43.20 17.47 -0.87
CA ASN A 30 43.50 18.16 -2.11
C ASN A 30 42.33 19.08 -2.50
N SER A 31 42.60 20.15 -3.22
CA SER A 31 41.53 21.02 -3.72
C SER A 31 40.73 20.28 -4.82
N VAL A 32 39.44 20.60 -4.91
CA VAL A 32 38.54 19.98 -5.91
C VAL A 32 39.10 20.22 -7.35
N GLU A 33 39.67 21.39 -7.57
CA GLU A 33 40.29 21.77 -8.86
C GLU A 33 41.51 20.92 -9.22
N SER A 34 42.18 20.33 -8.22
CA SER A 34 43.30 19.39 -8.46
C SER A 34 42.85 17.96 -8.74
N LEU A 35 41.58 17.63 -8.45
CA LEU A 35 41.05 16.28 -8.56
C LEU A 35 40.12 16.10 -9.76
N LEU A 36 39.46 17.17 -10.22
CA LEU A 36 38.44 17.15 -11.26
C LEU A 36 38.77 18.18 -12.35
N ASP A 37 38.43 17.86 -13.60
CA ASP A 37 38.44 18.80 -14.71
C ASP A 37 37.42 19.93 -14.47
N ASP A 38 37.78 21.16 -14.79
CA ASP A 38 36.97 22.38 -14.62
C ASP A 38 35.55 22.25 -15.16
N LYS A 39 35.32 21.45 -16.18
CA LYS A 39 33.98 21.22 -16.76
C LYS A 39 33.02 20.47 -15.83
N PHE A 40 33.56 19.74 -14.84
CA PHE A 40 32.76 19.02 -13.84
C PHE A 40 32.58 19.83 -12.53
N ILE A 41 33.32 20.94 -12.40
CA ILE A 41 33.26 21.76 -11.17
C ILE A 41 32.16 22.79 -11.29
N ARG A 42 31.29 22.81 -10.30
CA ARG A 42 30.26 23.85 -10.17
C ARG A 42 30.92 25.21 -9.89
N LYS A 43 30.70 26.19 -10.77
CA LYS A 43 31.30 27.52 -10.66
C LYS A 43 30.52 28.43 -9.68
N ASN A 44 29.21 28.23 -9.54
CA ASN A 44 28.36 28.99 -8.62
C ASN A 44 27.95 28.14 -7.41
N LYS A 45 27.94 28.73 -6.22
CA LYS A 45 27.41 28.08 -5.02
C LYS A 45 25.97 27.62 -5.28
N ALA A 46 25.63 26.41 -4.82
CA ALA A 46 24.23 25.95 -4.88
C ALA A 46 23.35 26.84 -4.00
N GLU A 47 22.22 27.28 -4.54
CA GLU A 47 21.25 28.12 -3.84
C GLU A 47 20.39 27.31 -2.86
N PHE A 48 21.01 26.75 -1.83
CA PHE A 48 20.30 26.10 -0.72
C PHE A 48 19.86 27.15 0.30
N PRO A 49 18.74 26.91 1.02
CA PRO A 49 18.30 27.83 2.08
C PRO A 49 19.28 27.78 3.25
N GLU A 50 19.65 28.99 3.76
CA GLU A 50 20.43 29.13 4.96
C GLU A 50 19.50 29.43 6.13
N VAL A 51 19.32 28.42 7.03
CA VAL A 51 18.40 28.47 8.19
C VAL A 51 19.08 27.92 9.43
N ALA A 52 18.76 28.47 10.60
CA ALA A 52 19.21 27.89 11.86
C ALA A 52 18.44 26.61 12.20
N GLU A 53 19.02 25.73 13.03
CA GLU A 53 18.37 24.49 13.47
C GLU A 53 16.97 24.71 14.04
N LEU A 54 16.82 25.72 14.88
CA LEU A 54 15.54 26.10 15.48
C LEU A 54 14.47 26.43 14.41
N ASP A 55 14.84 27.20 13.39
CA ASP A 55 13.94 27.59 12.31
C ASP A 55 13.58 26.37 11.45
N LEU A 56 14.55 25.48 11.21
CA LEU A 56 14.35 24.22 10.48
C LEU A 56 13.36 23.30 11.20
N VAL A 57 13.59 23.05 12.49
CA VAL A 57 12.73 22.18 13.32
C VAL A 57 11.31 22.75 13.38
N ARG A 58 11.17 24.06 13.64
CA ARG A 58 9.84 24.71 13.69
C ARG A 58 9.11 24.64 12.37
N HIS A 59 9.81 24.82 11.25
CA HIS A 59 9.22 24.73 9.92
C HIS A 59 8.63 23.35 9.65
N TYR A 60 9.42 22.30 9.84
CA TYR A 60 8.94 20.94 9.57
C TYR A 60 7.92 20.43 10.60
N THR A 61 8.02 20.87 11.86
CA THR A 61 6.98 20.61 12.87
C THR A 61 5.65 21.26 12.50
N GLU A 62 5.68 22.52 12.01
CA GLU A 62 4.48 23.20 11.52
C GLU A 62 3.85 22.45 10.34
N LEU A 63 4.66 22.01 9.37
CA LEU A 63 4.17 21.22 8.23
C LEU A 63 3.62 19.86 8.66
N SER A 64 4.31 19.18 9.58
CA SER A 64 3.86 17.88 10.12
C SER A 64 2.49 18.00 10.80
N ASN A 65 2.25 19.07 11.56
CA ASN A 65 0.97 19.30 12.24
C ASN A 65 -0.20 19.58 11.28
N LYS A 66 0.10 19.90 10.01
CA LYS A 66 -0.91 20.10 8.94
C LYS A 66 -1.23 18.82 8.18
N ASN A 67 -0.44 17.77 8.34
CA ASN A 67 -0.70 16.48 7.72
C ASN A 67 -1.73 15.70 8.53
N PHE A 68 -2.68 15.07 7.82
CA PHE A 68 -3.62 14.15 8.42
C PHE A 68 -3.00 12.75 8.47
N GLY A 69 -3.22 12.04 9.57
CA GLY A 69 -2.78 10.67 9.75
C GLY A 69 -3.70 9.93 10.71
N VAL A 70 -3.54 8.61 10.82
CA VAL A 70 -4.36 7.75 11.70
C VAL A 70 -4.29 8.13 13.19
N ASP A 71 -3.25 8.85 13.61
CA ASP A 71 -3.14 9.38 14.98
C ASP A 71 -3.95 10.69 15.18
N ASN A 72 -4.39 11.34 14.09
CA ASN A 72 -5.18 12.58 14.15
C ASN A 72 -6.69 12.29 14.08
N GLY A 73 -7.11 11.21 13.43
CA GLY A 73 -8.51 10.86 13.29
C GLY A 73 -8.75 9.73 12.29
N PHE A 74 -10.01 9.52 11.98
CA PHE A 74 -10.46 8.44 11.11
C PHE A 74 -9.96 8.62 9.67
N TYR A 75 -9.42 7.54 9.11
CA TYR A 75 -8.82 7.52 7.78
C TYR A 75 -9.45 6.40 6.92
N PRO A 76 -10.66 6.59 6.37
CA PRO A 76 -11.46 5.53 5.72
C PRO A 76 -11.04 5.21 4.29
N LEU A 77 -9.76 5.23 3.97
CA LEU A 77 -9.25 5.09 2.61
C LEU A 77 -9.41 3.64 2.12
N GLY A 78 -10.36 3.38 1.25
CA GLY A 78 -10.54 2.08 0.61
C GLY A 78 -9.38 1.69 -0.30
N SER A 79 -9.16 0.41 -0.49
CA SER A 79 -8.02 -0.24 -1.14
C SER A 79 -6.66 0.00 -0.49
N CYS A 80 -6.61 0.72 0.63
CA CYS A 80 -5.39 0.97 1.38
C CYS A 80 -5.71 0.99 2.88
N THR A 81 -5.48 -0.11 3.56
CA THR A 81 -5.78 -0.27 5.00
C THR A 81 -5.02 0.75 5.84
N MET A 82 -5.71 1.80 6.26
CA MET A 82 -5.15 2.87 7.10
C MET A 82 -5.57 2.66 8.55
N LYS A 83 -5.02 1.64 9.20
CA LYS A 83 -5.34 1.33 10.58
C LYS A 83 -4.28 1.79 11.57
N TYR A 84 -4.68 1.93 12.81
CA TYR A 84 -3.81 2.34 13.90
C TYR A 84 -2.57 1.46 14.02
N ASN A 85 -1.41 2.09 14.15
CA ASN A 85 -0.15 1.41 14.45
C ASN A 85 0.11 1.43 15.97
N PRO A 86 0.00 0.28 16.68
CA PRO A 86 0.24 0.22 18.11
C PRO A 86 1.62 0.74 18.48
N LYS A 87 1.71 1.62 19.49
CA LYS A 87 2.96 2.28 19.88
C LYS A 87 4.03 1.33 20.43
N ILE A 88 3.64 0.10 20.83
CA ILE A 88 4.59 -0.95 21.18
C ILE A 88 5.46 -1.33 19.97
N ASN A 89 4.91 -1.33 18.74
CA ASN A 89 5.65 -1.62 17.53
C ASN A 89 6.81 -0.63 17.34
N GLU A 90 6.57 0.65 17.61
CA GLU A 90 7.58 1.70 17.53
C GLU A 90 8.65 1.57 18.62
N LYS A 91 8.28 1.12 19.82
CA LYS A 91 9.25 0.87 20.91
C LYS A 91 10.20 -0.28 20.56
N VAL A 92 9.65 -1.38 20.03
CA VAL A 92 10.44 -2.56 19.63
C VAL A 92 11.38 -2.21 18.47
N ALA A 93 10.90 -1.45 17.46
CA ALA A 93 11.70 -1.04 16.32
C ALA A 93 12.89 -0.12 16.70
N ARG A 94 12.88 0.47 17.88
CA ARG A 94 13.95 1.35 18.40
C ARG A 94 14.90 0.67 19.39
N ILE A 95 14.76 -0.63 19.64
CA ILE A 95 15.70 -1.37 20.49
C ILE A 95 17.08 -1.35 19.83
N PRO A 96 18.14 -0.84 20.54
CA PRO A 96 19.46 -0.64 19.93
C PRO A 96 20.04 -1.89 19.27
N GLY A 97 19.87 -3.07 19.88
CA GLY A 97 20.32 -4.34 19.30
C GLY A 97 19.75 -4.66 17.91
N PHE A 98 18.63 -4.05 17.52
CA PHE A 98 18.04 -4.17 16.20
C PHE A 98 18.29 -2.96 15.31
N SER A 99 18.17 -1.74 15.88
CA SER A 99 18.23 -0.49 15.09
C SER A 99 19.66 -0.04 14.77
N GLU A 100 20.66 -0.49 15.53
CA GLU A 100 22.06 -0.11 15.38
C GLU A 100 22.92 -1.19 14.72
N SER A 101 22.34 -2.32 14.31
CA SER A 101 23.03 -3.37 13.57
C SER A 101 23.10 -3.06 12.08
N HIS A 102 24.19 -3.43 11.42
CA HIS A 102 24.34 -3.29 9.97
C HIS A 102 23.97 -4.61 9.27
N PRO A 103 23.23 -4.62 8.16
CA PRO A 103 22.78 -5.84 7.48
C PRO A 103 23.91 -6.69 6.88
N LEU A 104 25.14 -6.18 6.78
CA LEU A 104 26.31 -6.94 6.32
C LEU A 104 27.25 -7.36 7.47
N GLN A 105 26.80 -7.27 8.74
CA GLN A 105 27.53 -7.90 9.85
C GLN A 105 27.51 -9.42 9.70
N ASP A 106 28.51 -10.08 10.30
CA ASP A 106 28.58 -11.53 10.33
C ASP A 106 27.32 -12.11 10.98
N GLU A 107 26.83 -13.22 10.45
CA GLU A 107 25.59 -13.87 10.90
C GLU A 107 25.60 -14.16 12.42
N ASP A 108 26.75 -14.55 12.97
CA ASP A 108 26.92 -14.82 14.42
C ASP A 108 26.67 -13.58 15.30
N GLN A 109 26.77 -12.37 14.76
CA GLN A 109 26.57 -11.11 15.47
C GLN A 109 25.11 -10.63 15.42
N VAL A 110 24.31 -11.17 14.52
CA VAL A 110 22.93 -10.71 14.24
C VAL A 110 21.90 -11.83 14.36
N GLN A 111 22.19 -12.85 15.14
CA GLN A 111 21.33 -14.04 15.30
C GLN A 111 19.90 -13.69 15.70
N GLY A 112 19.68 -12.75 16.63
CA GLY A 112 18.35 -12.31 17.02
C GLY A 112 17.58 -11.64 15.88
N SER A 113 18.25 -10.90 15.00
CA SER A 113 17.63 -10.30 13.80
C SER A 113 17.24 -11.38 12.78
N LEU A 114 18.11 -12.38 12.58
CA LEU A 114 17.83 -13.50 11.68
C LEU A 114 16.70 -14.39 12.23
N GLU A 115 16.66 -14.62 13.54
CA GLU A 115 15.56 -15.33 14.20
C GLU A 115 14.20 -14.64 13.99
N ILE A 116 14.15 -13.32 14.06
CA ILE A 116 12.93 -12.57 13.79
C ILE A 116 12.51 -12.69 12.31
N ILE A 117 13.46 -12.60 11.38
CA ILE A 117 13.15 -12.78 9.94
C ILE A 117 12.60 -14.19 9.71
N TYR A 118 13.28 -15.22 10.22
CA TYR A 118 12.83 -16.61 10.10
C TYR A 118 11.45 -16.82 10.74
N SER A 119 11.26 -16.35 11.96
CA SER A 119 9.98 -16.50 12.67
C SER A 119 8.83 -15.80 11.93
N LEU A 120 9.07 -14.61 11.38
CA LEU A 120 8.07 -13.92 10.58
C LEU A 120 7.75 -14.67 9.29
N GLN A 121 8.74 -15.31 8.64
CA GLN A 121 8.48 -16.17 7.48
C GLN A 121 7.54 -17.32 7.87
N GLU A 122 7.82 -18.02 8.99
CA GLU A 122 6.99 -19.12 9.48
C GLU A 122 5.57 -18.67 9.87
N GLU A 123 5.43 -17.51 10.54
CA GLU A 123 4.13 -16.97 10.89
C GLU A 123 3.30 -16.61 9.65
N LEU A 124 3.93 -16.04 8.62
CA LEU A 124 3.24 -15.70 7.37
C LEU A 124 2.89 -16.96 6.56
N LYS A 125 3.71 -18.03 6.60
CA LYS A 125 3.37 -19.34 6.05
C LYS A 125 2.09 -19.88 6.70
N GLU A 126 2.01 -19.87 8.02
CA GLU A 126 0.82 -20.34 8.74
C GLU A 126 -0.43 -19.51 8.39
N ILE A 127 -0.32 -18.18 8.35
CA ILE A 127 -1.43 -17.29 8.04
C ILE A 127 -1.97 -17.49 6.61
N THR A 128 -1.09 -17.80 5.66
CA THR A 128 -1.43 -17.88 4.24
C THR A 128 -1.63 -19.30 3.71
N GLY A 129 -1.14 -20.31 4.43
CA GLY A 129 -1.07 -21.70 3.99
C GLY A 129 0.11 -21.99 3.06
N MET A 130 0.87 -21.00 2.65
CA MET A 130 1.98 -21.17 1.72
C MET A 130 3.14 -21.97 2.31
N ASP A 131 3.85 -22.73 1.47
CA ASP A 131 4.96 -23.57 1.92
C ASP A 131 6.23 -22.78 2.23
N GLU A 132 6.52 -21.71 1.45
CA GLU A 132 7.67 -20.84 1.66
C GLU A 132 7.33 -19.37 1.45
N VAL A 133 7.99 -18.48 2.24
CA VAL A 133 7.77 -17.02 2.18
C VAL A 133 9.08 -16.28 2.14
N THR A 134 9.29 -15.43 1.13
CA THR A 134 10.37 -14.43 1.13
C THR A 134 9.90 -13.08 1.63
N LEU A 135 10.73 -12.39 2.41
CA LEU A 135 10.44 -11.05 2.90
C LEU A 135 11.12 -9.94 2.06
N GLN A 136 11.91 -10.30 1.05
CA GLN A 136 12.75 -9.35 0.31
C GLN A 136 12.00 -8.20 -0.36
N PRO A 137 10.84 -8.39 -1.04
CA PRO A 137 10.20 -7.30 -1.76
C PRO A 137 9.86 -6.12 -0.87
N ALA A 138 10.14 -4.90 -1.36
CA ALA A 138 10.09 -3.68 -0.57
C ALA A 138 8.69 -3.06 -0.44
N ALA A 139 7.74 -3.50 -1.26
CA ALA A 139 6.38 -2.95 -1.34
C ALA A 139 5.45 -3.94 -2.06
N GLY A 140 4.13 -3.66 -2.07
CA GLY A 140 3.14 -4.48 -2.75
C GLY A 140 3.44 -4.68 -4.24
N ALA A 141 3.57 -3.61 -5.00
CA ALA A 141 3.89 -3.69 -6.43
C ALA A 141 5.21 -4.45 -6.71
N HIS A 142 6.19 -4.37 -5.81
CA HIS A 142 7.41 -5.16 -5.90
C HIS A 142 7.16 -6.65 -5.60
N GLY A 143 6.23 -6.96 -4.67
CA GLY A 143 5.75 -8.32 -4.42
C GLY A 143 5.00 -8.90 -5.62
N GLU A 144 4.09 -8.12 -6.23
CA GLU A 144 3.38 -8.50 -7.46
C GLU A 144 4.39 -8.88 -8.56
N TRP A 145 5.30 -7.97 -8.86
CA TRP A 145 6.35 -8.21 -9.88
C TRP A 145 7.21 -9.44 -9.53
N THR A 146 7.60 -9.62 -8.27
CA THR A 146 8.41 -10.75 -7.82
C THR A 146 7.68 -12.08 -8.07
N ALA A 147 6.40 -12.17 -7.72
CA ALA A 147 5.59 -13.36 -7.95
C ALA A 147 5.47 -13.67 -9.46
N LEU A 148 5.23 -12.67 -10.28
CA LEU A 148 5.17 -12.85 -11.74
C LEU A 148 6.52 -13.27 -12.34
N MET A 149 7.64 -12.79 -11.81
CA MET A 149 8.97 -13.26 -12.23
C MET A 149 9.22 -14.71 -11.81
N ILE A 150 8.70 -15.15 -10.65
CA ILE A 150 8.73 -16.55 -10.22
C ILE A 150 7.91 -17.41 -11.20
N PHE A 151 6.70 -16.99 -11.56
CA PHE A 151 5.86 -17.69 -12.53
C PHE A 151 6.53 -17.80 -13.91
N LYS A 152 7.13 -16.70 -14.36
CA LYS A 152 7.88 -16.68 -15.62
C LYS A 152 9.03 -17.68 -15.62
N ALA A 153 9.86 -17.67 -14.57
CA ALA A 153 10.97 -18.61 -14.44
C ALA A 153 10.50 -20.07 -14.35
N TYR A 154 9.38 -20.32 -13.67
CA TYR A 154 8.75 -21.62 -13.61
C TYR A 154 8.31 -22.12 -14.99
N HIS A 155 7.56 -21.32 -15.76
CA HIS A 155 7.12 -21.68 -17.11
C HIS A 155 8.30 -21.87 -18.06
N GLU A 156 9.29 -20.98 -18.05
CA GLU A 156 10.51 -21.10 -18.87
C GLU A 156 11.27 -22.41 -18.57
N ASN A 157 11.44 -22.73 -17.27
CA ASN A 157 12.14 -23.95 -16.85
C ASN A 157 11.39 -25.25 -17.23
N ASN A 158 10.05 -25.19 -17.35
CA ASN A 158 9.22 -26.29 -17.78
C ASN A 158 9.06 -26.37 -19.32
N GLY A 159 9.75 -25.52 -20.09
CA GLY A 159 9.64 -25.47 -21.54
C GLY A 159 8.37 -24.78 -22.06
N GLU A 160 7.67 -24.06 -21.19
CA GLU A 160 6.41 -23.35 -21.47
C GLU A 160 6.58 -21.83 -21.60
N GLY A 161 7.76 -21.36 -22.03
CA GLY A 161 8.06 -19.95 -22.20
C GLY A 161 7.18 -19.19 -23.22
N HIS A 162 6.28 -19.88 -23.92
CA HIS A 162 5.25 -19.30 -24.78
C HIS A 162 4.10 -18.67 -24.00
N ARG A 163 3.91 -19.02 -22.72
CA ARG A 163 2.85 -18.48 -21.85
C ARG A 163 3.17 -17.03 -21.49
N ASP A 164 2.58 -16.09 -22.21
CA ASP A 164 2.88 -14.67 -22.11
C ASP A 164 1.65 -13.81 -21.73
N GLU A 165 0.52 -14.45 -21.39
CA GLU A 165 -0.72 -13.77 -21.03
C GLU A 165 -1.02 -13.89 -19.53
N VAL A 166 -1.32 -12.74 -18.89
CA VAL A 166 -1.81 -12.68 -17.51
C VAL A 166 -3.23 -12.11 -17.50
N ILE A 167 -4.17 -12.90 -16.99
CA ILE A 167 -5.57 -12.51 -16.89
C ILE A 167 -5.76 -11.63 -15.63
N VAL A 168 -6.49 -10.51 -15.80
CA VAL A 168 -6.75 -9.55 -14.72
C VAL A 168 -8.23 -9.12 -14.78
N PRO A 169 -9.00 -9.20 -13.66
CA PRO A 169 -10.36 -8.70 -13.62
C PRO A 169 -10.47 -7.20 -13.90
N ASP A 170 -11.58 -6.76 -14.48
CA ASP A 170 -11.88 -5.36 -14.73
C ASP A 170 -12.06 -4.52 -13.44
N SER A 171 -12.30 -5.18 -12.32
CA SER A 171 -12.37 -4.59 -10.98
C SER A 171 -11.01 -4.59 -10.25
N ALA A 172 -9.93 -5.11 -10.84
CA ALA A 172 -8.63 -5.22 -10.19
C ALA A 172 -8.00 -3.85 -9.92
N HIS A 173 -7.12 -3.80 -8.92
CA HIS A 173 -6.29 -2.62 -8.68
C HIS A 173 -5.39 -2.35 -9.90
N GLY A 174 -5.20 -1.08 -10.25
CA GLY A 174 -4.42 -0.67 -11.42
C GLY A 174 -2.95 -1.12 -11.43
N THR A 175 -2.40 -1.53 -10.28
CA THR A 175 -1.03 -2.08 -10.19
C THR A 175 -0.93 -3.48 -10.79
N ASN A 176 -1.98 -4.30 -10.79
CA ASN A 176 -1.92 -5.66 -11.32
C ASN A 176 -1.60 -5.69 -12.82
N PRO A 177 -2.33 -5.01 -13.72
CA PRO A 177 -1.97 -4.96 -15.13
C PRO A 177 -0.64 -4.25 -15.39
N ALA A 178 -0.27 -3.26 -14.57
CA ALA A 178 1.03 -2.59 -14.66
C ALA A 178 2.18 -3.53 -14.31
N SER A 179 2.05 -4.33 -13.24
CA SER A 179 3.04 -5.33 -12.82
C SER A 179 3.17 -6.45 -13.86
N ALA A 180 2.06 -6.90 -14.46
CA ALA A 180 2.08 -7.86 -15.56
C ALA A 180 2.89 -7.34 -16.75
N SER A 181 2.61 -6.11 -17.19
CA SER A 181 3.34 -5.47 -18.29
C SER A 181 4.82 -5.26 -17.96
N PHE A 182 5.14 -4.87 -16.72
CA PHE A 182 6.51 -4.67 -16.27
C PHE A 182 7.31 -5.98 -16.20
N ALA A 183 6.66 -7.10 -15.88
CA ALA A 183 7.24 -8.45 -15.94
C ALA A 183 7.37 -9.00 -17.37
N GLY A 184 6.87 -8.29 -18.37
CA GLY A 184 6.92 -8.65 -19.78
C GLY A 184 5.78 -9.56 -20.25
N PHE A 185 4.66 -9.61 -19.51
CA PHE A 185 3.44 -10.29 -19.91
C PHE A 185 2.46 -9.35 -20.61
N LYS A 186 1.55 -9.92 -21.38
CA LYS A 186 0.38 -9.24 -21.91
C LYS A 186 -0.76 -9.35 -20.91
N SER A 187 -1.37 -8.24 -20.53
CA SER A 187 -2.55 -8.23 -19.67
C SER A 187 -3.82 -8.50 -20.50
N VAL A 188 -4.61 -9.48 -20.10
CA VAL A 188 -5.90 -9.84 -20.69
C VAL A 188 -6.98 -9.58 -19.65
N THR A 189 -7.97 -8.76 -19.98
CA THR A 189 -9.04 -8.41 -19.05
C THR A 189 -10.14 -9.47 -19.08
N VAL A 190 -10.58 -9.93 -17.90
CA VAL A 190 -11.81 -10.71 -17.70
C VAL A 190 -12.86 -9.80 -17.05
N LYS A 191 -14.12 -9.91 -17.47
CA LYS A 191 -15.23 -9.09 -16.98
C LYS A 191 -15.74 -9.57 -15.63
N SER A 192 -16.30 -8.64 -14.87
CA SER A 192 -17.13 -8.97 -13.71
C SER A 192 -18.58 -9.20 -14.11
N ASN A 193 -19.26 -10.12 -13.40
CA ASN A 193 -20.71 -10.34 -13.53
C ASN A 193 -21.51 -9.25 -12.75
N GLU A 194 -22.85 -9.33 -12.81
CA GLU A 194 -23.75 -8.38 -12.13
C GLU A 194 -23.58 -8.36 -10.59
N ARG A 195 -22.96 -9.39 -10.02
CA ARG A 195 -22.67 -9.48 -8.58
C ARG A 195 -21.30 -8.93 -8.21
N GLY A 196 -20.50 -8.48 -9.20
CA GLY A 196 -19.13 -8.02 -8.98
C GLY A 196 -18.11 -9.15 -8.76
N GLU A 197 -18.48 -10.39 -9.06
CA GLU A 197 -17.61 -11.58 -9.07
C GLU A 197 -17.07 -11.78 -10.49
N VAL A 198 -16.03 -12.59 -10.69
CA VAL A 198 -15.53 -12.93 -12.04
C VAL A 198 -16.62 -13.61 -12.86
N ASP A 199 -16.82 -13.16 -14.08
CA ASP A 199 -17.71 -13.82 -15.04
C ASP A 199 -17.03 -15.11 -15.56
N ILE A 200 -17.56 -16.26 -15.15
CA ILE A 200 -17.00 -17.57 -15.47
C ILE A 200 -17.03 -17.87 -16.96
N ASP A 201 -18.08 -17.46 -17.68
CA ASP A 201 -18.19 -17.69 -19.11
C ASP A 201 -17.18 -16.80 -19.87
N ASP A 202 -16.98 -15.56 -19.45
CA ASP A 202 -15.94 -14.70 -19.99
C ASP A 202 -14.54 -15.24 -19.66
N LEU A 203 -14.33 -15.78 -18.44
CA LEU A 203 -13.07 -16.43 -18.08
C LEU A 203 -12.76 -17.62 -18.99
N LYS A 204 -13.73 -18.53 -19.21
CA LYS A 204 -13.57 -19.67 -20.14
C LYS A 204 -13.26 -19.23 -21.56
N ARG A 205 -13.71 -18.05 -21.98
CA ARG A 205 -13.44 -17.48 -23.30
C ARG A 205 -12.02 -16.94 -23.45
N VAL A 206 -11.46 -16.36 -22.39
CA VAL A 206 -10.13 -15.70 -22.45
C VAL A 206 -8.98 -16.65 -22.08
N VAL A 207 -9.23 -17.68 -21.27
CA VAL A 207 -8.21 -18.68 -20.91
C VAL A 207 -7.84 -19.53 -22.13
N ASN A 208 -6.54 -19.66 -22.39
CA ASN A 208 -5.99 -20.43 -23.53
C ASN A 208 -4.59 -20.96 -23.20
N GLU A 209 -3.92 -21.60 -24.19
CA GLU A 209 -2.59 -22.18 -24.04
C GLU A 209 -1.48 -21.16 -23.73
N ASN A 210 -1.68 -19.87 -24.03
CA ASN A 210 -0.72 -18.81 -23.72
C ASN A 210 -0.93 -18.21 -22.30
N THR A 211 -1.98 -18.66 -21.58
CA THR A 211 -2.26 -18.17 -20.24
C THR A 211 -1.14 -18.60 -19.28
N ALA A 212 -0.38 -17.64 -18.77
CA ALA A 212 0.64 -17.83 -17.75
C ALA A 212 0.04 -17.83 -16.35
N ALA A 213 -0.86 -16.88 -16.08
CA ALA A 213 -1.49 -16.73 -14.77
C ALA A 213 -2.78 -15.93 -14.81
N ILE A 214 -3.53 -16.00 -13.71
CA ILE A 214 -4.57 -15.04 -13.34
C ILE A 214 -4.15 -14.31 -12.07
N MET A 215 -4.33 -12.98 -12.01
CA MET A 215 -4.12 -12.15 -10.81
C MET A 215 -5.47 -11.79 -10.21
N LEU A 216 -5.70 -12.21 -8.97
CA LEU A 216 -6.96 -11.97 -8.26
C LEU A 216 -6.72 -11.39 -6.88
N THR A 217 -7.63 -10.52 -6.46
CA THR A 217 -7.79 -10.11 -5.06
C THR A 217 -9.04 -10.79 -4.51
N ASN A 218 -8.97 -11.45 -3.36
CA ASN A 218 -10.14 -12.08 -2.74
C ASN A 218 -10.17 -11.86 -1.21
N PRO A 219 -11.05 -10.97 -0.67
CA PRO A 219 -12.11 -10.23 -1.37
C PRO A 219 -11.55 -9.23 -2.39
N ASN A 220 -12.32 -8.97 -3.44
CA ASN A 220 -11.94 -8.01 -4.48
C ASN A 220 -12.12 -6.55 -4.01
N THR A 221 -11.74 -5.58 -4.85
CA THR A 221 -11.82 -4.14 -4.56
C THR A 221 -13.25 -3.60 -4.35
N LEU A 222 -14.26 -4.39 -4.66
CA LEU A 222 -15.67 -4.07 -4.34
C LEU A 222 -16.06 -4.54 -2.92
N GLY A 223 -15.13 -5.17 -2.19
CA GLY A 223 -15.38 -5.80 -0.90
C GLY A 223 -16.14 -7.12 -1.00
N ILE A 224 -16.15 -7.77 -2.17
CA ILE A 224 -16.91 -8.99 -2.45
C ILE A 224 -15.98 -10.19 -2.45
N PHE A 225 -16.36 -11.25 -1.74
CA PHE A 225 -15.65 -12.51 -1.75
C PHE A 225 -16.01 -13.34 -2.99
N GLU A 226 -15.01 -13.73 -3.78
CA GLU A 226 -15.18 -14.57 -4.96
C GLU A 226 -15.56 -16.01 -4.56
N LYS A 227 -16.82 -16.34 -4.75
CA LYS A 227 -17.36 -17.64 -4.34
C LYS A 227 -16.97 -18.77 -5.27
N ASN A 228 -16.72 -18.45 -6.54
CA ASN A 228 -16.40 -19.41 -7.58
C ASN A 228 -14.89 -19.68 -7.67
N ILE A 229 -14.12 -19.30 -6.64
CA ILE A 229 -12.65 -19.40 -6.68
C ILE A 229 -12.15 -20.80 -7.03
N MET A 230 -12.85 -21.85 -6.57
CA MET A 230 -12.47 -23.23 -6.89
C MET A 230 -12.69 -23.56 -8.38
N GLU A 231 -13.78 -23.07 -9.01
CA GLU A 231 -14.00 -23.21 -10.44
C GLU A 231 -13.00 -22.40 -11.25
N ILE A 232 -12.69 -21.19 -10.84
CA ILE A 232 -11.64 -20.35 -11.45
C ILE A 232 -10.30 -21.08 -11.43
N ARG A 233 -9.93 -21.64 -10.28
CA ARG A 233 -8.74 -22.48 -10.14
C ARG A 233 -8.71 -23.61 -11.16
N GLU A 234 -9.78 -24.41 -11.23
CA GLU A 234 -9.85 -25.54 -12.14
C GLU A 234 -9.68 -25.11 -13.60
N ILE A 235 -10.34 -24.02 -14.02
CA ILE A 235 -10.24 -23.50 -15.38
C ILE A 235 -8.80 -23.11 -15.72
N VAL A 236 -8.13 -22.36 -14.84
CA VAL A 236 -6.79 -21.83 -15.09
C VAL A 236 -5.73 -22.94 -15.00
N HIS A 237 -5.78 -23.80 -13.96
CA HIS A 237 -4.83 -24.89 -13.80
C HIS A 237 -4.96 -25.94 -14.92
N ASN A 238 -6.19 -26.26 -15.38
CA ASN A 238 -6.38 -27.18 -16.51
C ASN A 238 -5.79 -26.64 -17.82
N ALA A 239 -5.67 -25.32 -17.95
CA ALA A 239 -4.99 -24.70 -19.08
C ALA A 239 -3.46 -24.60 -18.88
N GLY A 240 -2.93 -24.98 -17.71
CA GLY A 240 -1.51 -24.89 -17.34
C GLY A 240 -1.09 -23.54 -16.77
N GLY A 241 -2.02 -22.62 -16.54
CA GLY A 241 -1.76 -21.32 -15.88
C GLY A 241 -1.69 -21.44 -14.36
N LEU A 242 -1.20 -20.40 -13.69
CA LEU A 242 -1.05 -20.31 -12.23
C LEU A 242 -1.99 -19.24 -11.63
N LEU A 243 -2.33 -19.40 -10.34
CA LEU A 243 -3.14 -18.42 -9.61
C LEU A 243 -2.27 -17.56 -8.71
N TYR A 244 -2.34 -16.26 -8.90
CA TYR A 244 -1.71 -15.29 -8.04
C TYR A 244 -2.76 -14.57 -7.17
N TYR A 245 -2.53 -14.53 -5.87
CA TYR A 245 -3.34 -13.81 -4.90
C TYR A 245 -2.73 -12.45 -4.58
N ASP A 246 -3.46 -11.39 -4.90
CA ASP A 246 -3.16 -10.07 -4.40
C ASP A 246 -3.61 -9.96 -2.94
N GLY A 247 -2.68 -10.23 -2.03
CA GLY A 247 -2.89 -10.19 -0.59
C GLY A 247 -2.50 -8.84 0.02
N ALA A 248 -2.59 -7.76 -0.74
CA ALA A 248 -2.35 -6.40 -0.22
C ALA A 248 -3.15 -6.14 1.05
N ASN A 249 -4.31 -6.77 1.19
CA ASN A 249 -5.15 -6.72 2.38
C ASN A 249 -5.66 -8.11 2.76
N LEU A 250 -5.37 -8.56 3.99
CA LEU A 250 -5.89 -9.80 4.58
C LEU A 250 -6.92 -9.54 5.69
N ASN A 251 -7.32 -8.29 5.93
CA ASN A 251 -8.16 -7.92 7.07
C ASN A 251 -9.51 -8.66 7.15
N ALA A 252 -9.99 -9.22 6.04
CA ALA A 252 -11.27 -9.93 6.03
C ALA A 252 -11.16 -11.45 6.19
N ILE A 253 -9.96 -12.03 6.06
CA ILE A 253 -9.82 -13.47 5.86
C ILE A 253 -8.94 -14.21 6.86
N MET A 254 -8.17 -13.50 7.68
CA MET A 254 -7.31 -14.14 8.68
C MET A 254 -8.14 -15.05 9.60
N ASP A 255 -7.69 -16.28 9.79
CA ASP A 255 -8.38 -17.36 10.53
C ASP A 255 -9.76 -17.74 9.95
N LYS A 256 -10.11 -17.33 8.74
CA LYS A 256 -11.35 -17.70 8.04
C LYS A 256 -11.09 -18.59 6.83
N VAL A 257 -10.11 -18.23 6.03
CA VAL A 257 -9.66 -19.01 4.87
C VAL A 257 -8.23 -18.58 4.54
N ARG A 258 -7.40 -19.53 4.11
CA ARG A 258 -6.04 -19.24 3.68
C ARG A 258 -5.96 -19.17 2.15
N PRO A 259 -5.12 -18.34 1.57
CA PRO A 259 -4.93 -18.29 0.11
C PRO A 259 -4.62 -19.64 -0.53
N GLU A 260 -3.74 -20.44 0.09
CA GLU A 260 -3.41 -21.79 -0.43
C GLU A 260 -4.63 -22.71 -0.45
N ASP A 261 -5.46 -22.73 0.61
CA ASP A 261 -6.69 -23.55 0.67
C ASP A 261 -7.69 -23.19 -0.46
N MET A 262 -7.63 -21.95 -0.97
CA MET A 262 -8.39 -21.53 -2.16
C MET A 262 -7.73 -21.91 -3.48
N GLY A 263 -6.52 -22.49 -3.43
CA GLY A 263 -5.77 -22.96 -4.59
C GLY A 263 -4.91 -21.93 -5.29
N PHE A 264 -4.52 -20.85 -4.60
CA PHE A 264 -3.54 -19.92 -5.12
C PHE A 264 -2.12 -20.48 -5.02
N ASP A 265 -1.32 -20.27 -6.06
CA ASP A 265 0.05 -20.77 -6.16
C ASP A 265 1.07 -19.78 -5.58
N ALA A 266 0.73 -18.50 -5.57
CA ALA A 266 1.53 -17.46 -4.94
C ALA A 266 0.63 -16.37 -4.35
N VAL A 267 1.14 -15.72 -3.28
CA VAL A 267 0.52 -14.56 -2.63
C VAL A 267 1.57 -13.49 -2.36
N HIS A 268 1.23 -12.22 -2.57
CA HIS A 268 1.99 -11.16 -1.91
C HIS A 268 1.19 -10.57 -0.74
N LEU A 269 1.90 -10.00 0.22
CA LEU A 269 1.33 -9.35 1.40
C LEU A 269 1.86 -7.93 1.53
N ASN A 270 1.08 -7.04 2.16
CA ASN A 270 1.56 -5.72 2.55
C ASN A 270 1.64 -5.62 4.08
N LEU A 271 2.86 -5.74 4.63
CA LEU A 271 3.07 -5.64 6.09
C LEU A 271 2.71 -4.25 6.65
N HIS A 272 2.70 -3.23 5.79
CA HIS A 272 2.31 -1.86 6.12
C HIS A 272 0.79 -1.60 6.01
N LYS A 273 -0.02 -2.64 5.77
CA LYS A 273 -1.49 -2.61 5.77
C LYS A 273 -2.03 -3.49 6.91
N THR A 274 -2.36 -4.73 6.64
CA THR A 274 -2.96 -5.66 7.62
C THR A 274 -2.13 -5.80 8.91
N PHE A 275 -0.79 -5.78 8.80
CA PHE A 275 0.11 -5.95 9.95
C PHE A 275 0.65 -4.63 10.51
N THR A 276 -0.05 -3.53 10.29
CA THR A 276 0.13 -2.22 10.94
C THR A 276 1.47 -1.51 10.75
N GLY A 277 2.33 -1.95 9.83
CA GLY A 277 3.53 -1.20 9.51
C GLY A 277 3.19 0.23 9.03
N PRO A 278 3.98 1.27 9.38
CA PRO A 278 3.71 2.61 8.92
C PRO A 278 3.91 2.74 7.41
N HIS A 279 3.07 3.57 6.74
CA HIS A 279 3.21 3.86 5.31
C HIS A 279 4.35 4.83 5.01
N GLY A 280 4.76 5.64 5.99
CA GLY A 280 5.91 6.55 5.91
C GLY A 280 5.79 7.64 4.85
N GLY A 281 4.58 8.06 4.46
CA GLY A 281 4.38 9.09 3.43
C GLY A 281 4.95 8.72 2.06
N GLY A 282 4.78 7.47 1.63
CA GLY A 282 5.41 6.89 0.44
C GLY A 282 6.80 6.30 0.72
N GLY A 283 7.12 6.13 1.99
CA GLY A 283 8.39 5.59 2.49
C GLY A 283 8.42 4.06 2.58
N PRO A 284 9.11 3.55 3.61
CA PRO A 284 9.38 2.13 3.71
C PRO A 284 8.12 1.30 3.89
N GLY A 285 7.95 0.31 3.04
CA GLY A 285 6.93 -0.72 3.13
C GLY A 285 7.57 -2.10 3.17
N SER A 286 6.78 -3.14 2.97
CA SER A 286 7.25 -4.50 2.71
C SER A 286 6.17 -5.28 1.97
N GLY A 287 6.59 -6.11 1.03
CA GLY A 287 5.71 -6.92 0.18
C GLY A 287 6.15 -8.38 0.15
N PRO A 288 6.13 -9.12 1.28
CA PRO A 288 6.45 -10.54 1.29
C PRO A 288 5.71 -11.31 0.21
N VAL A 289 6.38 -12.32 -0.34
CA VAL A 289 5.79 -13.25 -1.32
C VAL A 289 5.85 -14.66 -0.77
N GLY A 290 4.67 -15.27 -0.62
CA GLY A 290 4.50 -16.67 -0.31
C GLY A 290 4.21 -17.49 -1.55
N VAL A 291 4.68 -18.74 -1.59
CA VAL A 291 4.49 -19.65 -2.72
C VAL A 291 4.25 -21.06 -2.25
N VAL A 292 3.57 -21.87 -3.08
CA VAL A 292 3.45 -23.31 -2.90
C VAL A 292 4.80 -24.00 -3.16
N LYS A 293 4.90 -25.26 -2.73
CA LYS A 293 6.13 -26.06 -2.75
C LYS A 293 6.79 -26.13 -4.15
N GLU A 294 6.01 -26.25 -5.18
CA GLU A 294 6.47 -26.35 -6.56
C GLU A 294 7.22 -25.11 -7.02
N LEU A 295 6.92 -23.96 -6.44
CA LEU A 295 7.53 -22.67 -6.76
C LEU A 295 8.65 -22.26 -5.80
N ALA A 296 8.84 -22.96 -4.69
CA ALA A 296 9.80 -22.59 -3.63
C ALA A 296 11.24 -22.45 -4.15
N SER A 297 11.65 -23.29 -5.11
CA SER A 297 13.00 -23.25 -5.69
C SER A 297 13.27 -22.02 -6.57
N TYR A 298 12.25 -21.22 -6.88
CA TYR A 298 12.37 -20.00 -7.68
C TYR A 298 12.40 -18.72 -6.85
N LEU A 299 12.19 -18.83 -5.52
CA LEU A 299 12.21 -17.67 -4.61
C LEU A 299 13.51 -16.86 -4.71
N PRO A 300 13.44 -15.54 -4.46
CA PRO A 300 14.64 -14.70 -4.37
C PRO A 300 15.60 -15.18 -3.30
N LYS A 301 16.89 -15.13 -3.60
CA LYS A 301 17.96 -15.45 -2.64
C LYS A 301 18.63 -14.20 -2.09
N PRO A 302 19.18 -14.23 -0.84
CA PRO A 302 19.11 -15.37 0.08
C PRO A 302 17.76 -15.46 0.79
N MET A 303 17.47 -16.66 1.29
CA MET A 303 16.45 -16.92 2.30
C MET A 303 17.11 -17.01 3.68
N VAL A 304 16.37 -16.73 4.75
CA VAL A 304 16.85 -17.03 6.11
C VAL A 304 16.33 -18.41 6.49
N ILE A 305 17.24 -19.28 6.88
CA ILE A 305 16.94 -20.65 7.29
C ILE A 305 17.49 -20.94 8.70
N LYS A 306 16.89 -21.92 9.36
CA LYS A 306 17.39 -22.46 10.63
C LYS A 306 18.30 -23.66 10.36
N ASP A 307 19.53 -23.62 10.90
CA ASP A 307 20.52 -24.70 10.82
C ASP A 307 20.98 -25.07 12.23
N GLY A 308 20.44 -26.15 12.76
CA GLY A 308 20.61 -26.51 14.15
C GLY A 308 20.06 -25.44 15.09
N ASP A 309 20.92 -24.88 15.94
CA ASP A 309 20.57 -23.82 16.89
C ASP A 309 20.83 -22.39 16.34
N LYS A 310 21.28 -22.28 15.09
CA LYS A 310 21.61 -21.00 14.45
C LYS A 310 20.70 -20.67 13.28
N PHE A 311 20.64 -19.39 12.96
CA PHE A 311 19.99 -18.86 11.77
C PHE A 311 21.06 -18.34 10.80
N LYS A 312 20.90 -18.64 9.52
CA LYS A 312 21.85 -18.25 8.48
C LYS A 312 21.16 -17.87 7.16
N TYR A 313 21.90 -17.24 6.28
CA TYR A 313 21.46 -16.97 4.92
C TYR A 313 21.75 -18.16 4.00
N ASP A 314 20.70 -18.68 3.35
CA ASP A 314 20.82 -19.65 2.28
C ASP A 314 20.87 -18.92 0.93
N ASN A 315 22.02 -18.99 0.27
CA ASN A 315 22.26 -18.45 -1.07
C ASN A 315 22.20 -19.53 -2.16
N ASP A 316 22.06 -20.82 -1.79
CA ASP A 316 22.11 -21.96 -2.71
C ASP A 316 20.70 -22.42 -3.13
N ILE A 317 19.92 -21.49 -3.68
CA ILE A 317 18.59 -21.79 -4.21
C ILE A 317 18.71 -21.98 -5.72
N LYS A 318 18.54 -23.23 -6.18
CA LYS A 318 18.95 -23.69 -7.51
C LYS A 318 18.35 -22.91 -8.68
N ASN A 319 17.04 -22.64 -8.66
CA ASN A 319 16.30 -22.02 -9.76
C ASN A 319 15.93 -20.57 -9.44
N SER A 320 16.51 -20.00 -8.36
CA SER A 320 16.17 -18.67 -7.86
C SER A 320 16.22 -17.60 -8.95
N ILE A 321 15.22 -16.71 -8.95
CA ILE A 321 15.23 -15.50 -9.80
C ILE A 321 16.31 -14.47 -9.39
N GLY A 322 17.13 -14.78 -8.38
CA GLY A 322 18.19 -13.91 -7.90
C GLY A 322 17.74 -12.95 -6.80
N ARG A 323 18.51 -11.89 -6.57
CA ARG A 323 18.16 -10.85 -5.60
C ARG A 323 17.19 -9.85 -6.21
N VAL A 324 16.11 -9.55 -5.51
CA VAL A 324 15.15 -8.53 -5.92
C VAL A 324 15.33 -7.22 -5.14
N LYS A 325 16.08 -7.25 -4.01
CA LYS A 325 16.39 -6.08 -3.20
C LYS A 325 17.74 -6.21 -2.50
N PRO A 326 18.53 -5.12 -2.34
CA PRO A 326 19.70 -5.12 -1.45
C PRO A 326 19.29 -5.28 0.03
N PHE A 327 20.20 -5.82 0.84
CA PHE A 327 20.11 -5.91 2.31
C PHE A 327 18.93 -6.73 2.89
N TYR A 328 18.43 -7.73 2.22
CA TYR A 328 17.40 -8.66 2.75
C TYR A 328 16.03 -8.04 3.06
N GLY A 329 15.73 -6.85 2.51
CA GLY A 329 14.45 -6.17 2.66
C GLY A 329 14.41 -5.07 3.73
N ASN A 330 13.24 -4.76 4.28
CA ASN A 330 13.00 -3.64 5.18
C ASN A 330 12.84 -4.12 6.64
N PHE A 331 13.94 -4.44 7.31
CA PHE A 331 13.95 -5.07 8.63
C PHE A 331 13.13 -4.32 9.69
N GLY A 332 13.17 -3.00 9.71
CA GLY A 332 12.37 -2.20 10.64
C GLY A 332 10.84 -2.38 10.47
N ILE A 333 10.37 -2.75 9.28
CA ILE A 333 8.96 -3.11 9.05
C ILE A 333 8.68 -4.53 9.54
N TYR A 334 9.63 -5.46 9.39
CA TYR A 334 9.49 -6.83 9.90
C TYR A 334 9.33 -6.83 11.42
N LEU A 335 10.14 -6.04 12.14
CA LEU A 335 10.01 -5.87 13.59
C LEU A 335 8.62 -5.44 14.02
N ARG A 336 8.03 -4.49 13.32
CA ARG A 336 6.69 -3.98 13.62
C ARG A 336 5.61 -5.02 13.34
N ALA A 337 5.66 -5.66 12.17
CA ALA A 337 4.71 -6.70 11.80
C ALA A 337 4.80 -7.92 12.74
N TYR A 338 6.01 -8.38 13.03
CA TYR A 338 6.26 -9.46 13.99
C TYR A 338 5.71 -9.12 15.37
N THR A 339 6.02 -7.91 15.88
CA THR A 339 5.49 -7.44 17.17
C THR A 339 3.97 -7.44 17.19
N TYR A 340 3.32 -6.97 16.10
CA TYR A 340 1.87 -6.98 15.97
C TYR A 340 1.30 -8.40 16.01
N ILE A 341 1.81 -9.30 15.17
CA ILE A 341 1.36 -10.71 15.12
C ILE A 341 1.51 -11.37 16.49
N ARG A 342 2.67 -11.20 17.16
CA ARG A 342 2.92 -11.76 18.48
C ARG A 342 2.04 -11.15 19.58
N THR A 343 1.69 -9.88 19.47
CA THR A 343 0.80 -9.18 20.41
C THR A 343 -0.64 -9.67 20.26
N MET A 344 -1.11 -9.83 19.03
CA MET A 344 -2.48 -10.26 18.75
C MET A 344 -2.66 -11.77 18.99
N GLY A 345 -1.68 -12.58 18.60
CA GLY A 345 -1.82 -14.03 18.59
C GLY A 345 -2.94 -14.50 17.65
N ALA A 346 -3.16 -15.81 17.58
CA ALA A 346 -4.18 -16.38 16.68
C ALA A 346 -5.60 -15.84 16.97
N THR A 347 -5.98 -15.76 18.23
CA THR A 347 -7.30 -15.25 18.64
C THR A 347 -7.50 -13.79 18.24
N GLY A 348 -6.51 -12.92 18.50
CA GLY A 348 -6.60 -11.50 18.13
C GLY A 348 -6.63 -11.30 16.62
N LEU A 349 -5.87 -12.04 15.81
CA LEU A 349 -5.93 -11.96 14.34
C LEU A 349 -7.30 -12.36 13.80
N LYS A 350 -7.95 -13.36 14.40
CA LYS A 350 -9.34 -13.71 14.09
C LYS A 350 -10.30 -12.57 14.40
N GLU A 351 -10.20 -11.99 15.59
CA GLU A 351 -11.04 -10.86 16.01
C GLU A 351 -10.87 -9.63 15.12
N VAL A 352 -9.64 -9.36 14.62
CA VAL A 352 -9.35 -8.34 13.62
C VAL A 352 -10.23 -8.52 12.40
N SER A 353 -10.27 -9.72 11.83
CA SER A 353 -11.07 -9.98 10.62
C SER A 353 -12.57 -9.86 10.88
N GLU A 354 -13.04 -10.34 12.00
CA GLU A 354 -14.46 -10.25 12.39
C GLU A 354 -14.90 -8.80 12.58
N ALA A 355 -14.11 -8.00 13.29
CA ALA A 355 -14.40 -6.59 13.54
C ALA A 355 -14.32 -5.74 12.28
N ALA A 356 -13.32 -5.98 11.41
CA ALA A 356 -13.20 -5.26 10.14
C ALA A 356 -14.44 -5.47 9.25
N VAL A 357 -14.90 -6.71 9.13
CA VAL A 357 -16.10 -7.05 8.35
C VAL A 357 -17.37 -6.47 8.99
N LEU A 358 -17.48 -6.52 10.33
CA LEU A 358 -18.61 -5.94 11.06
C LEU A 358 -18.69 -4.43 10.84
N ASN A 359 -17.59 -3.71 11.01
CA ASN A 359 -17.53 -2.25 10.86
C ASN A 359 -17.92 -1.81 9.44
N ALA A 360 -17.40 -2.48 8.40
CA ALA A 360 -17.74 -2.16 7.02
C ALA A 360 -19.23 -2.36 6.73
N ASN A 361 -19.83 -3.48 7.18
CA ASN A 361 -21.25 -3.74 7.00
C ASN A 361 -22.14 -2.80 7.82
N TYR A 362 -21.68 -2.37 9.00
CA TYR A 362 -22.39 -1.40 9.83
C TYR A 362 -22.53 -0.05 9.11
N ILE A 363 -21.43 0.51 8.60
CA ILE A 363 -21.47 1.77 7.84
C ILE A 363 -22.32 1.62 6.58
N LYS A 364 -22.09 0.56 5.81
CA LYS A 364 -22.84 0.27 4.58
C LYS A 364 -24.35 0.24 4.81
N ALA A 365 -24.81 -0.46 5.86
CA ALA A 365 -26.21 -0.56 6.18
C ALA A 365 -26.83 0.80 6.52
N ARG A 366 -26.12 1.63 7.32
CA ARG A 366 -26.58 2.94 7.73
C ARG A 366 -26.63 3.97 6.58
N LEU A 367 -25.73 3.85 5.60
CA LEU A 367 -25.66 4.75 4.45
C LEU A 367 -26.58 4.36 3.29
N SER A 368 -27.14 3.15 3.27
CA SER A 368 -27.90 2.61 2.13
C SER A 368 -29.18 3.38 1.77
N GLU A 369 -29.77 4.11 2.70
CA GLU A 369 -30.95 4.96 2.46
C GLU A 369 -30.57 6.29 1.79
N HIS A 370 -29.34 6.78 2.00
CA HIS A 370 -28.87 8.09 1.56
C HIS A 370 -28.02 8.04 0.29
N PHE A 371 -27.35 6.92 0.04
CA PHE A 371 -26.47 6.71 -1.14
C PHE A 371 -26.90 5.48 -1.93
N GLU A 372 -26.52 5.43 -3.20
CA GLU A 372 -26.65 4.22 -3.98
C GLU A 372 -25.59 3.19 -3.54
N ILE A 373 -26.03 1.95 -3.33
CA ILE A 373 -25.16 0.80 -3.03
C ILE A 373 -25.22 -0.16 -4.21
N PRO A 374 -24.25 -0.11 -5.14
CA PRO A 374 -24.28 -0.91 -6.38
C PRO A 374 -24.35 -2.41 -6.14
N TYR A 375 -23.67 -2.87 -5.09
CA TYR A 375 -23.61 -4.29 -4.72
C TYR A 375 -24.26 -4.51 -3.36
N LYS A 376 -25.48 -5.09 -3.35
CA LYS A 376 -26.35 -5.18 -2.17
C LYS A 376 -25.98 -6.30 -1.19
N GLN A 377 -25.24 -7.33 -1.64
CA GLN A 377 -24.78 -8.43 -0.77
C GLN A 377 -23.87 -7.92 0.36
N TYR A 378 -23.72 -8.69 1.43
CA TYR A 378 -22.78 -8.38 2.51
C TYR A 378 -21.38 -8.20 1.95
N CYS A 379 -20.73 -7.11 2.37
CA CYS A 379 -19.34 -6.87 2.03
C CYS A 379 -18.40 -7.55 3.03
N LYS A 380 -17.12 -7.56 2.69
CA LYS A 380 -16.06 -7.96 3.59
C LYS A 380 -15.51 -6.74 4.34
N HIS A 381 -14.21 -6.49 4.33
CA HIS A 381 -13.57 -5.40 5.10
C HIS A 381 -13.80 -4.00 4.54
N GLU A 382 -14.23 -3.89 3.31
CA GLU A 382 -14.51 -2.62 2.61
C GLU A 382 -15.73 -2.74 1.73
N PHE A 383 -16.24 -1.61 1.25
CA PHE A 383 -17.34 -1.55 0.30
C PHE A 383 -17.27 -0.28 -0.56
N VAL A 384 -18.01 -0.29 -1.65
CA VAL A 384 -18.15 0.88 -2.53
C VAL A 384 -19.59 1.37 -2.47
N LEU A 385 -19.76 2.68 -2.26
CA LEU A 385 -21.02 3.39 -2.49
C LEU A 385 -20.88 4.30 -3.70
N SER A 386 -22.01 4.78 -4.25
CA SER A 386 -22.03 5.68 -5.37
C SER A 386 -22.78 6.97 -5.04
N GLY A 387 -22.21 8.10 -5.45
CA GLY A 387 -22.77 9.45 -5.36
C GLY A 387 -23.72 9.81 -6.47
N VAL A 388 -24.25 8.86 -7.26
CA VAL A 388 -25.13 9.14 -8.41
C VAL A 388 -26.41 9.87 -8.00
N ARG A 389 -26.95 9.60 -6.79
CA ARG A 389 -28.12 10.31 -6.26
C ARG A 389 -27.80 11.79 -6.01
N GLN A 390 -26.62 12.12 -5.50
CA GLN A 390 -26.19 13.49 -5.24
C GLN A 390 -25.85 14.23 -6.54
N LYS A 391 -25.40 13.49 -7.55
CA LYS A 391 -25.14 14.01 -8.89
C LYS A 391 -26.41 14.58 -9.55
N GLU A 392 -27.59 14.09 -9.21
CA GLU A 392 -28.89 14.66 -9.67
C GLU A 392 -29.07 16.12 -9.23
N PHE A 393 -28.44 16.53 -8.13
CA PHE A 393 -28.41 17.90 -7.62
C PHE A 393 -27.16 18.70 -8.08
N GLY A 394 -26.36 18.16 -8.99
CA GLY A 394 -25.12 18.76 -9.49
C GLY A 394 -23.88 18.51 -8.62
N VAL A 395 -24.01 17.80 -7.49
CA VAL A 395 -22.92 17.52 -6.55
C VAL A 395 -22.25 16.20 -6.89
N ARG A 396 -20.95 16.23 -7.18
CA ARG A 396 -20.15 15.05 -7.52
C ARG A 396 -19.43 14.47 -6.29
N THR A 397 -18.96 13.26 -6.42
CA THR A 397 -18.19 12.58 -5.34
C THR A 397 -16.97 13.39 -4.89
N LEU A 398 -16.27 14.08 -5.81
CA LEU A 398 -15.17 14.99 -5.45
C LEU A 398 -15.63 16.13 -4.53
N ASP A 399 -16.83 16.69 -4.77
CA ASP A 399 -17.36 17.78 -3.96
C ASP A 399 -17.68 17.33 -2.54
N MET A 400 -18.28 16.14 -2.40
CA MET A 400 -18.51 15.50 -1.10
C MET A 400 -17.20 15.18 -0.38
N ALA A 401 -16.18 14.70 -1.10
CA ALA A 401 -14.85 14.44 -0.55
C ALA A 401 -14.19 15.74 -0.03
N LYS A 402 -14.32 16.85 -0.76
CA LYS A 402 -13.85 18.16 -0.28
C LYS A 402 -14.64 18.64 0.94
N ARG A 403 -15.94 18.38 0.99
CA ARG A 403 -16.79 18.74 2.13
C ARG A 403 -16.46 17.95 3.41
N LEU A 404 -16.03 16.68 3.29
CA LEU A 404 -15.56 15.88 4.43
C LEU A 404 -14.39 16.54 5.17
N LEU A 405 -13.50 17.25 4.47
CA LEU A 405 -12.39 17.98 5.08
C LEU A 405 -12.87 19.04 6.09
N ASP A 406 -14.01 19.69 5.83
CA ASP A 406 -14.58 20.69 6.74
C ASP A 406 -15.06 20.10 8.06
N PHE A 407 -15.36 18.80 8.06
CA PHE A 407 -15.72 18.04 9.27
C PHE A 407 -14.51 17.37 9.95
N GLY A 408 -13.29 17.63 9.45
CA GLY A 408 -12.06 17.02 10.00
C GLY A 408 -11.92 15.53 9.68
N VAL A 409 -12.61 15.04 8.66
CA VAL A 409 -12.56 13.65 8.20
C VAL A 409 -11.72 13.55 6.93
N HIS A 410 -10.80 12.58 6.90
CA HIS A 410 -10.07 12.29 5.69
C HIS A 410 -11.01 11.66 4.64
N PRO A 411 -11.04 12.15 3.39
CA PRO A 411 -11.87 11.55 2.36
C PRO A 411 -11.50 10.10 2.07
N PRO A 412 -12.48 9.22 1.77
CA PRO A 412 -12.21 7.90 1.23
C PRO A 412 -11.65 7.96 -0.20
N THR A 413 -11.30 6.82 -0.77
CA THR A 413 -10.91 6.72 -2.18
C THR A 413 -12.12 7.02 -3.07
N ILE A 414 -11.97 7.92 -4.03
CA ILE A 414 -13.04 8.34 -4.94
C ILE A 414 -12.73 7.96 -6.38
N TYR A 415 -13.80 7.79 -7.20
CA TYR A 415 -13.72 7.39 -8.61
C TYR A 415 -12.99 6.08 -8.86
N PHE A 416 -13.01 5.21 -7.89
CA PHE A 416 -12.44 3.87 -7.96
C PHE A 416 -13.32 2.88 -7.16
N PRO A 417 -13.49 1.62 -7.64
CA PRO A 417 -13.03 1.09 -8.94
C PRO A 417 -13.81 1.67 -10.12
N LEU A 418 -13.20 1.62 -11.33
CA LEU A 418 -13.70 2.33 -12.53
C LEU A 418 -15.06 1.86 -13.04
N ASN A 419 -15.49 0.67 -12.64
CA ASN A 419 -16.79 0.09 -12.99
C ASN A 419 -17.95 0.60 -12.12
N VAL A 420 -17.68 1.49 -11.15
CA VAL A 420 -18.71 2.15 -10.33
C VAL A 420 -18.71 3.65 -10.60
N GLU A 421 -19.77 4.15 -11.22
CA GLU A 421 -19.94 5.58 -11.47
C GLU A 421 -20.05 6.35 -10.15
N GLU A 422 -19.37 7.51 -10.05
CA GLU A 422 -19.29 8.33 -8.83
C GLU A 422 -18.93 7.48 -7.58
N GLY A 423 -18.04 6.50 -7.75
CA GLY A 423 -17.65 5.57 -6.71
C GLY A 423 -16.91 6.23 -5.55
N MET A 424 -17.21 5.79 -4.33
CA MET A 424 -16.53 6.12 -3.09
C MET A 424 -16.27 4.82 -2.34
N MET A 425 -14.99 4.45 -2.18
CA MET A 425 -14.58 3.21 -1.54
C MET A 425 -14.16 3.45 -0.10
N ILE A 426 -14.75 2.73 0.82
CA ILE A 426 -14.62 2.93 2.27
C ILE A 426 -14.12 1.64 2.93
N GLU A 427 -12.97 1.74 3.60
CA GLU A 427 -12.45 0.72 4.50
C GLU A 427 -12.32 1.32 5.92
N PRO A 428 -13.22 0.96 6.87
CA PRO A 428 -13.17 1.53 8.21
C PRO A 428 -12.08 0.94 9.10
N THR A 429 -11.56 -0.23 8.78
CA THR A 429 -10.70 -1.07 9.60
C THR A 429 -11.39 -1.57 10.90
N GLU A 430 -10.71 -2.44 11.63
CA GLU A 430 -11.16 -2.95 12.93
C GLU A 430 -10.83 -2.02 14.09
N THR A 431 -9.92 -1.05 13.88
CA THR A 431 -9.37 -0.25 14.98
C THR A 431 -10.27 0.92 15.40
N GLU A 432 -11.30 1.22 14.62
CA GLU A 432 -12.18 2.35 14.88
C GLU A 432 -13.31 2.00 15.87
N SER A 433 -13.59 2.94 16.77
CA SER A 433 -14.70 2.81 17.72
C SER A 433 -16.04 3.04 17.04
N LYS A 434 -17.11 2.52 17.66
CA LYS A 434 -18.49 2.76 17.18
C LYS A 434 -18.81 4.25 17.09
N GLU A 435 -18.34 5.04 18.05
CA GLU A 435 -18.55 6.49 18.10
C GLU A 435 -17.89 7.18 16.91
N THR A 436 -16.66 6.75 16.52
CA THR A 436 -15.98 7.25 15.32
C THR A 436 -16.75 6.89 14.05
N LEU A 437 -17.24 5.65 13.96
CA LEU A 437 -18.03 5.19 12.81
C LEU A 437 -19.37 5.96 12.72
N ASP A 438 -20.05 6.17 13.83
CA ASP A 438 -21.29 6.95 13.88
C ASP A 438 -21.04 8.40 13.43
N TYR A 439 -19.99 9.05 13.91
CA TYR A 439 -19.62 10.40 13.47
C TYR A 439 -19.41 10.50 11.97
N PHE A 440 -18.70 9.53 11.38
CA PHE A 440 -18.48 9.47 9.94
C PHE A 440 -19.77 9.26 9.15
N ILE A 441 -20.62 8.36 9.61
CA ILE A 441 -21.94 8.10 9.02
C ILE A 441 -22.80 9.36 9.04
N ASP A 442 -22.94 10.00 10.21
CA ASP A 442 -23.76 11.20 10.38
C ASP A 442 -23.23 12.36 9.54
N THR A 443 -21.89 12.47 9.40
CA THR A 443 -21.24 13.44 8.52
C THR A 443 -21.61 13.20 7.05
N LEU A 444 -21.52 11.96 6.55
CA LEU A 444 -21.90 11.65 5.17
C LEU A 444 -23.39 11.87 4.90
N ILE A 445 -24.26 11.52 5.87
CA ILE A 445 -25.71 11.79 5.78
C ILE A 445 -25.96 13.30 5.71
N SER A 446 -25.30 14.08 6.57
CA SER A 446 -25.41 15.55 6.54
C SER A 446 -24.99 16.14 5.18
N ILE A 447 -23.88 15.64 4.60
CA ILE A 447 -23.42 16.07 3.28
C ILE A 447 -24.41 15.68 2.17
N ALA A 448 -25.03 14.50 2.28
CA ALA A 448 -26.06 14.08 1.31
C ALA A 448 -27.32 14.97 1.40
N GLU A 449 -27.70 15.40 2.58
CA GLU A 449 -28.78 16.35 2.81
C GLU A 449 -28.42 17.76 2.33
N GLU A 450 -27.20 18.25 2.60
CA GLU A 450 -26.68 19.51 2.06
C GLU A 450 -26.70 19.48 0.54
N ALA A 451 -26.26 18.41 -0.10
CA ALA A 451 -26.28 18.27 -1.56
C ALA A 451 -27.67 18.46 -2.16
N LYS A 452 -28.72 18.04 -1.46
CA LYS A 452 -30.12 18.18 -1.87
C LYS A 452 -30.70 19.57 -1.58
N ASN A 453 -30.42 20.14 -0.41
CA ASN A 453 -31.11 21.31 0.11
C ASN A 453 -30.32 22.61 -0.11
N ASP A 454 -28.99 22.55 -0.20
CA ASP A 454 -28.07 23.67 -0.35
C ASP A 454 -26.79 23.19 -1.11
N PRO A 455 -26.92 22.83 -2.38
CA PRO A 455 -25.82 22.23 -3.15
C PRO A 455 -24.60 23.15 -3.23
N ASP A 456 -24.76 24.46 -3.26
CA ASP A 456 -23.65 25.42 -3.36
C ASP A 456 -22.69 25.27 -2.18
N LYS A 457 -23.19 24.98 -1.00
CA LYS A 457 -22.36 24.73 0.18
C LYS A 457 -21.40 23.54 0.02
N VAL A 458 -21.78 22.52 -0.74
CA VAL A 458 -20.95 21.36 -1.04
C VAL A 458 -20.03 21.65 -2.24
N LEU A 459 -20.54 22.35 -3.24
CA LEU A 459 -19.78 22.72 -4.45
C LEU A 459 -18.63 23.68 -4.14
N GLU A 460 -18.80 24.58 -3.17
CA GLU A 460 -17.79 25.56 -2.76
C GLU A 460 -16.81 25.01 -1.71
N ALA A 461 -17.03 23.81 -1.17
CA ALA A 461 -16.14 23.17 -0.20
C ALA A 461 -14.73 22.91 -0.79
N PRO A 462 -13.67 22.92 0.04
CA PRO A 462 -13.65 23.05 1.51
C PRO A 462 -13.68 24.51 1.98
N HIS A 463 -14.32 24.76 3.13
CA HIS A 463 -14.46 26.10 3.70
C HIS A 463 -13.50 26.39 4.86
N THR A 464 -12.99 25.35 5.52
CA THR A 464 -12.21 25.48 6.77
C THR A 464 -10.72 25.22 6.57
N THR A 465 -10.32 24.73 5.41
CA THR A 465 -8.91 24.42 5.10
C THR A 465 -8.12 25.67 4.73
N VAL A 466 -6.78 25.56 4.81
CA VAL A 466 -5.85 26.68 4.47
C VAL A 466 -5.88 27.01 3.00
N ILE A 467 -6.16 26.04 2.16
CA ILE A 467 -6.16 26.12 0.70
C ILE A 467 -7.52 25.62 0.22
N ASP A 468 -8.11 26.38 -0.70
CA ASP A 468 -9.34 26.01 -1.40
C ASP A 468 -9.09 24.90 -2.43
N ARG A 469 -9.90 24.82 -3.45
CA ARG A 469 -9.72 23.88 -4.56
C ARG A 469 -8.46 24.20 -5.36
N LEU A 470 -7.65 23.19 -5.60
CA LEU A 470 -6.42 23.33 -6.38
C LEU A 470 -6.72 23.26 -7.89
N ASP A 471 -5.98 24.00 -8.69
CA ASP A 471 -5.95 23.82 -10.13
C ASP A 471 -5.05 22.61 -10.48
N GLU A 472 -5.62 21.42 -10.31
CA GLU A 472 -4.93 20.15 -10.54
C GLU A 472 -4.50 20.00 -12.02
N ALA A 473 -5.27 20.54 -12.95
CA ALA A 473 -4.97 20.46 -14.37
C ALA A 473 -3.72 21.25 -14.74
N THR A 474 -3.59 22.49 -14.23
CA THR A 474 -2.37 23.30 -14.44
C THR A 474 -1.19 22.70 -13.70
N ALA A 475 -1.37 22.23 -12.47
CA ALA A 475 -0.31 21.58 -11.70
C ALA A 475 0.27 20.34 -12.40
N ALA A 476 -0.58 19.53 -13.04
CA ALA A 476 -0.15 18.34 -13.78
C ALA A 476 0.50 18.69 -15.14
N ARG A 477 -0.01 19.70 -15.86
CA ARG A 477 0.44 20.03 -17.23
C ARG A 477 1.63 20.98 -17.26
N LYS A 478 1.72 21.88 -16.28
CA LYS A 478 2.75 22.93 -16.19
C LYS A 478 3.34 23.02 -14.78
N PRO A 479 3.97 21.95 -14.27
CA PRO A 479 4.49 21.93 -12.91
C PRO A 479 5.62 22.94 -12.73
N ILE A 480 5.58 23.74 -11.67
CA ILE A 480 6.69 24.60 -11.26
C ILE A 480 7.62 23.80 -10.37
N LEU A 481 8.77 23.39 -10.91
CA LEU A 481 9.69 22.47 -10.26
C LEU A 481 10.83 23.14 -9.50
N LYS A 482 11.00 24.48 -9.65
CA LYS A 482 12.08 25.23 -9.03
C LYS A 482 11.58 26.48 -8.33
N PHE A 483 12.12 26.77 -7.15
CA PHE A 483 11.78 27.96 -6.38
C PHE A 483 12.03 29.28 -7.13
N GLU A 484 13.11 29.36 -7.91
CA GLU A 484 13.44 30.53 -8.75
C GLU A 484 12.31 30.88 -9.74
N ASN A 485 11.58 29.89 -10.22
CA ASN A 485 10.49 30.11 -11.18
C ASN A 485 9.27 30.73 -10.49
N LEU A 486 9.04 30.43 -9.20
CA LEU A 486 7.99 31.05 -8.38
C LEU A 486 8.22 32.55 -8.15
N LYS A 487 9.48 33.00 -8.10
CA LYS A 487 9.83 34.43 -7.95
C LYS A 487 9.50 35.27 -9.21
N LYS A 488 9.38 34.63 -10.37
CA LYS A 488 9.11 35.30 -11.64
C LYS A 488 7.62 35.46 -11.93
N GLU A 489 6.77 34.74 -11.19
CA GLU A 489 5.32 34.79 -11.34
C GLU A 489 4.61 35.62 -10.24
N LYS A 490 5.35 36.04 -9.20
CA LYS A 490 4.92 37.03 -8.19
C LYS A 490 5.42 38.42 -8.58
#